data_980f73fa4fbbd4e048938e2124f680ca
#
_entry.id   980f73fa4fbbd4e048938e2124f680ca
#
_cell.length_a   1.000
_cell.length_b   1.000
_cell.length_c   1.000
_cell.angle_alpha   90.00
_cell.angle_beta   90.00
_cell.angle_gamma   90.00
#
_symmetry.space_group_name_H-M   'P 1'
#
loop_
_entity.id
_entity.type
_entity.pdbx_description
1 polymer ?
#
loop_
_entity_poly.entity_id
_entity_poly.type
_entity_poly.pdbx_seq_one_letter_code
_entity_poly.pdbx_strand_id
1 'polypeptide(L)'
;IEEISELIQKGQAKKVVKLVNEALEAGFPATDILNQGLLKGMDAIGVKFKNEEVFVPEVLVAARAMNKGIEILKPYLQDTEHQSKGTVILGTVKGDLHDIGKNLVKIMLEGKGLEVVDLGVDVDAQKFVEEAKIHQAQIICCSALLTTTMPEMKKVVDLVAQEHLNVKVMIGGAPVNQDYCNEIGADYYTDDATRSE
;
A
#
# COMPACT_ATOMS: atom_id res chain seq x y z
N ILE A 1 -1.99 -23.88 4.45
CA ILE A 1 -1.87 -22.51 3.84
C ILE A 1 -3.24 -21.88 3.64
N GLU A 2 -4.23 -22.58 3.08
CA GLU A 2 -5.59 -22.03 2.89
C GLU A 2 -6.22 -21.52 4.18
N GLU A 3 -6.07 -22.26 5.27
CA GLU A 3 -6.57 -21.86 6.59
C GLU A 3 -5.95 -20.53 7.08
N ILE A 4 -4.69 -20.25 6.72
CA ILE A 4 -4.04 -18.96 7.02
C ILE A 4 -4.80 -17.82 6.34
N SER A 5 -5.16 -17.98 5.06
CA SER A 5 -5.94 -17.00 4.31
C SER A 5 -7.30 -16.71 4.96
N GLU A 6 -7.99 -17.75 5.44
CA GLU A 6 -9.25 -17.57 6.17
C GLU A 6 -9.08 -16.83 7.51
N LEU A 7 -8.01 -17.13 8.23
CA LEU A 7 -7.72 -16.48 9.51
C LEU A 7 -7.32 -15.01 9.35
N ILE A 8 -6.67 -14.66 8.24
CA ILE A 8 -6.40 -13.26 7.86
C ILE A 8 -7.74 -12.53 7.70
N GLN A 9 -8.66 -13.09 6.92
CA GLN A 9 -9.98 -12.49 6.68
C GLN A 9 -10.79 -12.29 7.98
N LYS A 10 -10.59 -13.17 8.96
CA LYS A 10 -11.21 -13.08 10.30
C LYS A 10 -10.40 -12.20 11.28
N GLY A 11 -9.24 -11.67 10.86
CA GLY A 11 -8.37 -10.85 11.69
C GLY A 11 -7.80 -11.55 12.93
N GLN A 12 -7.67 -12.88 12.89
CA GLN A 12 -7.23 -13.68 14.04
C GLN A 12 -5.70 -13.79 14.12
N ALA A 13 -5.03 -12.69 14.42
CA ALA A 13 -3.57 -12.57 14.40
C ALA A 13 -2.83 -13.66 15.19
N LYS A 14 -3.29 -14.02 16.37
CA LYS A 14 -2.64 -15.06 17.20
C LYS A 14 -2.66 -16.43 16.54
N LYS A 15 -3.77 -16.78 15.88
CA LYS A 15 -3.90 -18.04 15.16
C LYS A 15 -3.09 -18.03 13.86
N VAL A 16 -3.02 -16.89 13.17
CA VAL A 16 -2.16 -16.71 12.00
C VAL A 16 -0.71 -16.97 12.37
N VAL A 17 -0.21 -16.34 13.44
CA VAL A 17 1.15 -16.56 13.95
C VAL A 17 1.42 -18.04 14.19
N LYS A 18 0.50 -18.73 14.88
CA LYS A 18 0.63 -20.17 15.17
C LYS A 18 0.73 -20.99 13.88
N LEU A 19 -0.20 -20.80 12.94
CA LEU A 19 -0.22 -21.58 11.69
C LEU A 19 0.95 -21.26 10.75
N VAL A 20 1.45 -20.03 10.74
CA VAL A 20 2.66 -19.67 9.98
C VAL A 20 3.87 -20.44 10.51
N ASN A 21 4.06 -20.51 11.83
CA ASN A 21 5.13 -21.29 12.43
C ASN A 21 4.98 -22.79 12.13
N GLU A 22 3.79 -23.36 12.29
CA GLU A 22 3.51 -24.76 11.97
C GLU A 22 3.77 -25.08 10.48
N ALA A 23 3.42 -24.18 9.57
CA ALA A 23 3.69 -24.35 8.16
C ALA A 23 5.20 -24.32 7.83
N LEU A 24 5.97 -23.45 8.50
CA LEU A 24 7.42 -23.42 8.37
C LEU A 24 8.06 -24.71 8.90
N GLU A 25 7.62 -25.19 10.07
CA GLU A 25 8.08 -26.46 10.65
C GLU A 25 7.74 -27.67 9.77
N ALA A 26 6.60 -27.63 9.07
CA ALA A 26 6.20 -28.65 8.11
C ALA A 26 6.97 -28.59 6.78
N GLY A 27 7.86 -27.61 6.60
CA GLY A 27 8.71 -27.48 5.42
C GLY A 27 8.09 -26.73 4.24
N PHE A 28 6.98 -26.03 4.45
CA PHE A 28 6.42 -25.17 3.39
C PHE A 28 7.35 -23.99 3.11
N PRO A 29 7.62 -23.65 1.84
CA PRO A 29 8.41 -22.47 1.50
C PRO A 29 7.79 -21.19 2.07
N ALA A 30 8.61 -20.30 2.63
CA ALA A 30 8.14 -19.03 3.19
C ALA A 30 7.42 -18.16 2.14
N THR A 31 7.88 -18.22 0.88
CA THR A 31 7.25 -17.53 -0.26
C THR A 31 5.83 -18.02 -0.53
N ASP A 32 5.58 -19.32 -0.39
CA ASP A 32 4.24 -19.91 -0.59
C ASP A 32 3.31 -19.53 0.56
N ILE A 33 3.81 -19.55 1.79
CA ILE A 33 3.04 -19.09 2.96
C ILE A 33 2.65 -17.62 2.80
N LEU A 34 3.57 -16.79 2.35
CA LEU A 34 3.32 -15.37 2.09
C LEU A 34 2.26 -15.19 0.99
N ASN A 35 2.49 -15.74 -0.19
CA ASN A 35 1.66 -15.48 -1.37
C ASN A 35 0.29 -16.17 -1.28
N GLN A 36 0.25 -17.44 -0.93
CA GLN A 36 -0.97 -18.25 -0.92
C GLN A 36 -1.74 -18.20 0.40
N GLY A 37 -1.08 -17.79 1.48
CA GLY A 37 -1.69 -17.63 2.79
C GLY A 37 -2.01 -16.17 3.13
N LEU A 38 -0.99 -15.38 3.39
CA LEU A 38 -1.13 -14.03 3.92
C LEU A 38 -1.68 -13.04 2.88
N LEU A 39 -1.04 -12.92 1.73
CA LEU A 39 -1.44 -11.96 0.70
C LEU A 39 -2.78 -12.34 0.06
N LYS A 40 -3.02 -13.63 -0.18
CA LYS A 40 -4.32 -14.10 -0.68
C LYS A 40 -5.47 -13.80 0.28
N GLY A 41 -5.23 -13.90 1.59
CA GLY A 41 -6.20 -13.51 2.61
C GLY A 41 -6.52 -12.02 2.57
N MET A 42 -5.50 -11.19 2.37
CA MET A 42 -5.67 -9.73 2.27
C MET A 42 -6.36 -9.33 0.97
N ASP A 43 -6.06 -10.01 -0.15
CA ASP A 43 -6.78 -9.85 -1.41
C ASP A 43 -8.29 -10.08 -1.25
N ALA A 44 -8.66 -11.16 -0.57
CA ALA A 44 -10.07 -11.48 -0.31
C ALA A 44 -10.76 -10.38 0.52
N ILE A 45 -10.07 -9.81 1.52
CA ILE A 45 -10.57 -8.66 2.28
C ILE A 45 -10.71 -7.42 1.39
N GLY A 46 -9.79 -7.17 0.48
CA GLY A 46 -9.86 -6.08 -0.49
C GLY A 46 -11.11 -6.17 -1.36
N VAL A 47 -11.41 -7.36 -1.89
CA VAL A 47 -12.63 -7.62 -2.67
C VAL A 47 -13.89 -7.39 -1.84
N LYS A 48 -13.93 -7.90 -0.60
CA LYS A 48 -15.06 -7.69 0.32
C LYS A 48 -15.25 -6.22 0.68
N PHE A 49 -14.17 -5.49 0.89
CA PHE A 49 -14.22 -4.05 1.15
C PHE A 49 -14.79 -3.28 -0.05
N LYS A 50 -14.34 -3.60 -1.26
CA LYS A 50 -14.86 -3.02 -2.50
C LYS A 50 -16.36 -3.30 -2.70
N ASN A 51 -16.82 -4.47 -2.29
CA ASN A 51 -18.24 -4.88 -2.36
C ASN A 51 -19.06 -4.39 -1.17
N GLU A 52 -18.48 -3.58 -0.27
CA GLU A 52 -19.15 -3.09 0.95
C GLU A 52 -19.60 -4.20 1.91
N GLU A 53 -18.98 -5.38 1.83
CA GLU A 53 -19.25 -6.52 2.72
C GLU A 53 -18.50 -6.42 4.05
N VAL A 54 -17.39 -5.69 4.07
CA VAL A 54 -16.60 -5.36 5.26
C VAL A 54 -16.26 -3.87 5.27
N PHE A 55 -15.97 -3.33 6.44
CA PHE A 55 -15.67 -1.92 6.65
C PHE A 55 -14.22 -1.72 7.12
N VAL A 56 -13.82 -0.45 7.30
CA VAL A 56 -12.44 -0.09 7.69
C VAL A 56 -11.93 -0.87 8.90
N PRO A 57 -12.69 -1.06 10.01
CA PRO A 57 -12.18 -1.81 11.16
C PRO A 57 -11.75 -3.25 10.82
N GLU A 58 -12.51 -3.95 9.99
CA GLU A 58 -12.18 -5.33 9.58
C GLU A 58 -10.93 -5.38 8.71
N VAL A 59 -10.76 -4.40 7.81
CA VAL A 59 -9.55 -4.27 6.99
C VAL A 59 -8.31 -4.05 7.88
N LEU A 60 -8.41 -3.18 8.88
CA LEU A 60 -7.31 -2.90 9.81
C LEU A 60 -6.91 -4.14 10.64
N VAL A 61 -7.90 -4.91 11.09
CA VAL A 61 -7.64 -6.13 11.86
C VAL A 61 -7.01 -7.22 10.99
N ALA A 62 -7.48 -7.38 9.74
CA ALA A 62 -6.89 -8.29 8.78
C ALA A 62 -5.43 -7.92 8.44
N ALA A 63 -5.17 -6.63 8.20
CA ALA A 63 -3.83 -6.12 7.94
C ALA A 63 -2.87 -6.34 9.12
N ARG A 64 -3.35 -6.17 10.36
CA ARG A 64 -2.56 -6.48 11.55
C ARG A 64 -2.20 -7.96 11.62
N ALA A 65 -3.14 -8.84 11.30
CA ALA A 65 -2.89 -10.28 11.26
C ALA A 65 -1.86 -10.65 10.19
N MET A 66 -1.98 -10.07 8.99
CA MET A 66 -1.02 -10.22 7.89
C MET A 66 0.38 -9.78 8.31
N ASN A 67 0.52 -8.57 8.87
CA ASN A 67 1.82 -8.02 9.28
C ASN A 67 2.50 -8.89 10.34
N LYS A 68 1.75 -9.44 11.29
CA LYS A 68 2.29 -10.39 12.27
C LYS A 68 2.81 -11.68 11.62
N GLY A 69 2.13 -12.18 10.60
CA GLY A 69 2.63 -13.32 9.82
C GLY A 69 3.89 -12.98 9.03
N ILE A 70 3.96 -11.81 8.42
CA ILE A 70 5.14 -11.33 7.66
C ILE A 70 6.35 -11.18 8.58
N GLU A 71 6.20 -10.66 9.80
CA GLU A 71 7.30 -10.56 10.79
C GLU A 71 7.99 -11.90 11.02
N ILE A 72 7.23 -12.99 11.07
CA ILE A 72 7.78 -14.36 11.24
C ILE A 72 8.52 -14.82 9.99
N LEU A 73 7.97 -14.50 8.80
CA LEU A 73 8.54 -14.95 7.53
C LEU A 73 9.79 -14.18 7.11
N LYS A 74 9.98 -12.94 7.59
CA LYS A 74 11.11 -12.08 7.19
C LYS A 74 12.48 -12.76 7.19
N PRO A 75 12.92 -13.48 8.23
CA PRO A 75 14.23 -14.14 8.23
C PRO A 75 14.36 -15.21 7.14
N TYR A 76 13.25 -15.86 6.78
CA TYR A 76 13.22 -16.93 5.76
C TYR A 76 13.10 -16.41 4.33
N LEU A 77 12.71 -15.14 4.16
CA LEU A 77 12.57 -14.48 2.87
C LEU A 77 13.87 -13.78 2.42
N GLN A 78 14.82 -13.53 3.32
CA GLN A 78 16.07 -12.84 3.02
C GLN A 78 17.04 -13.66 2.15
N ASP A 79 16.95 -14.98 2.19
CA ASP A 79 17.80 -15.90 1.42
C ASP A 79 17.24 -16.22 0.02
N THR A 80 15.99 -15.90 -0.24
CA THR A 80 15.39 -15.96 -1.56
C THR A 80 15.23 -14.51 -2.04
N GLU A 81 15.62 -14.23 -3.30
CA GLU A 81 15.33 -12.94 -3.95
C GLU A 81 13.82 -12.69 -3.88
N HIS A 82 13.37 -12.22 -2.74
CA HIS A 82 12.00 -11.74 -2.59
C HIS A 82 11.96 -10.39 -3.29
N GLN A 83 11.80 -10.46 -4.62
CA GLN A 83 11.53 -9.29 -5.41
C GLN A 83 10.18 -8.76 -4.95
N SER A 84 10.21 -7.68 -4.17
CA SER A 84 9.02 -6.87 -4.02
C SER A 84 8.52 -6.55 -5.43
N LYS A 85 7.22 -6.59 -5.65
CA LYS A 85 6.63 -6.26 -6.97
C LYS A 85 6.96 -4.84 -7.42
N GLY A 86 7.51 -4.04 -6.54
CA GLY A 86 7.92 -2.66 -6.74
C GLY A 86 7.87 -1.85 -5.45
N THR A 87 8.41 -0.65 -5.50
CA THR A 87 8.42 0.30 -4.38
C THR A 87 7.55 1.50 -4.69
N VAL A 88 6.72 1.89 -3.73
CA VAL A 88 5.79 3.02 -3.81
C VAL A 88 6.14 4.02 -2.72
N ILE A 89 6.28 5.28 -3.09
CA ILE A 89 6.36 6.39 -2.15
C ILE A 89 4.95 6.91 -1.91
N LEU A 90 4.52 6.95 -0.67
CA LEU A 90 3.16 7.33 -0.30
C LEU A 90 3.20 8.46 0.74
N GLY A 91 2.36 9.46 0.57
CA GLY A 91 2.25 10.55 1.52
C GLY A 91 1.03 11.42 1.28
N THR A 92 0.65 12.16 2.32
CA THR A 92 -0.32 13.25 2.22
C THR A 92 0.43 14.56 1.95
N VAL A 93 -0.06 15.31 0.98
CA VAL A 93 0.61 16.52 0.48
C VAL A 93 0.74 17.61 1.54
N LYS A 94 1.61 18.58 1.27
CA LYS A 94 1.87 19.72 2.15
C LYS A 94 0.60 20.48 2.51
N GLY A 95 0.50 20.84 3.79
CA GLY A 95 -0.64 21.54 4.33
C GLY A 95 -1.85 20.67 4.67
N ASP A 96 -1.77 19.36 4.40
CA ASP A 96 -2.83 18.40 4.65
C ASP A 96 -2.41 17.38 5.71
N LEU A 97 -3.25 17.17 6.72
CA LEU A 97 -2.97 16.28 7.85
C LEU A 97 -3.83 15.01 7.86
N HIS A 98 -4.64 14.79 6.84
CA HIS A 98 -5.51 13.62 6.75
C HIS A 98 -4.72 12.37 6.37
N ASP A 99 -4.89 11.29 7.13
CA ASP A 99 -4.10 10.07 6.98
C ASP A 99 -4.92 8.79 6.81
N ILE A 100 -6.23 8.80 7.10
CA ILE A 100 -7.07 7.59 7.06
C ILE A 100 -7.06 6.96 5.68
N GLY A 101 -7.35 7.73 4.63
CA GLY A 101 -7.33 7.25 3.25
C GLY A 101 -5.94 6.79 2.81
N LYS A 102 -4.91 7.56 3.16
CA LYS A 102 -3.52 7.21 2.90
C LYS A 102 -3.14 5.86 3.54
N ASN A 103 -3.51 5.65 4.80
CA ASN A 103 -3.19 4.41 5.51
C ASN A 103 -3.93 3.20 4.92
N LEU A 104 -5.16 3.37 4.42
CA LEU A 104 -5.87 2.32 3.69
C LEU A 104 -5.17 1.96 2.38
N VAL A 105 -4.74 2.95 1.61
CA VAL A 105 -3.96 2.72 0.37
C VAL A 105 -2.67 1.96 0.69
N LYS A 106 -1.96 2.35 1.75
CA LYS A 106 -0.77 1.63 2.21
C LYS A 106 -1.04 0.15 2.45
N ILE A 107 -2.09 -0.15 3.21
CA ILE A 107 -2.48 -1.53 3.56
C ILE A 107 -2.80 -2.34 2.30
N MET A 108 -3.54 -1.77 1.36
CA MET A 108 -3.92 -2.45 0.12
C MET A 108 -2.69 -2.72 -0.76
N LEU A 109 -1.80 -1.76 -0.92
CA LEU A 109 -0.57 -1.93 -1.69
C LEU A 109 0.38 -2.96 -1.07
N GLU A 110 0.55 -2.93 0.25
CA GLU A 110 1.34 -3.94 0.98
C GLU A 110 0.72 -5.33 0.85
N GLY A 111 -0.62 -5.42 0.90
CA GLY A 111 -1.37 -6.65 0.68
C GLY A 111 -1.16 -7.25 -0.72
N LYS A 112 -0.77 -6.45 -1.70
CA LYS A 112 -0.40 -6.89 -3.06
C LYS A 112 1.08 -7.25 -3.22
N GLY A 113 1.86 -7.14 -2.17
CA GLY A 113 3.29 -7.46 -2.18
C GLY A 113 4.18 -6.30 -2.62
N LEU A 114 3.67 -5.07 -2.61
CA LEU A 114 4.46 -3.87 -2.86
C LEU A 114 5.15 -3.39 -1.57
N GLU A 115 6.34 -2.85 -1.72
CA GLU A 115 7.00 -2.13 -0.63
C GLU A 115 6.51 -0.69 -0.61
N VAL A 116 5.97 -0.23 0.52
CA VAL A 116 5.45 1.12 0.66
C VAL A 116 6.32 1.92 1.63
N VAL A 117 6.89 3.00 1.13
CA VAL A 117 7.61 4.00 1.93
C VAL A 117 6.62 5.11 2.28
N ASP A 118 6.10 5.10 3.50
CA ASP A 118 5.12 6.07 4.00
C ASP A 118 5.84 7.30 4.56
N LEU A 119 5.69 8.43 3.88
CA LEU A 119 6.28 9.70 4.31
C LEU A 119 5.43 10.43 5.34
N GLY A 120 4.24 9.94 5.64
CA GLY A 120 3.32 10.56 6.58
C GLY A 120 2.44 11.64 5.95
N VAL A 121 2.19 12.70 6.71
CA VAL A 121 1.34 13.82 6.34
C VAL A 121 2.16 15.11 6.21
N ASP A 122 1.57 16.15 5.62
CA ASP A 122 2.23 17.46 5.43
C ASP A 122 3.60 17.33 4.72
N VAL A 123 3.64 16.56 3.63
CA VAL A 123 4.87 16.22 2.91
C VAL A 123 5.10 17.18 1.75
N ASP A 124 6.26 17.83 1.74
CA ASP A 124 6.70 18.70 0.65
C ASP A 124 6.86 17.92 -0.66
N ALA A 125 6.53 18.53 -1.78
CA ALA A 125 6.71 17.94 -3.11
C ALA A 125 8.16 17.50 -3.36
N GLN A 126 9.13 18.28 -2.92
CA GLN A 126 10.56 17.96 -3.02
C GLN A 126 10.91 16.66 -2.30
N LYS A 127 10.30 16.41 -1.12
CA LYS A 127 10.55 15.20 -0.36
C LYS A 127 10.01 13.95 -1.06
N PHE A 128 8.85 14.02 -1.70
CA PHE A 128 8.34 12.91 -2.53
C PHE A 128 9.35 12.50 -3.60
N VAL A 129 9.92 13.47 -4.27
CA VAL A 129 10.87 13.25 -5.37
C VAL A 129 12.20 12.72 -4.85
N GLU A 130 12.73 13.28 -3.77
CA GLU A 130 13.99 12.82 -3.14
C GLU A 130 13.90 11.39 -2.66
N GLU A 131 12.82 11.03 -1.96
CA GLU A 131 12.60 9.68 -1.47
C GLU A 131 12.37 8.67 -2.61
N ALA A 132 11.72 9.10 -3.70
CA ALA A 132 11.57 8.27 -4.89
C ALA A 132 12.93 7.93 -5.52
N LYS A 133 13.86 8.86 -5.53
CA LYS A 133 15.24 8.62 -6.00
C LYS A 133 16.00 7.68 -5.08
N ILE A 134 15.96 7.93 -3.77
CA ILE A 134 16.68 7.15 -2.75
C ILE A 134 16.24 5.69 -2.80
N HIS A 135 14.94 5.43 -2.87
CA HIS A 135 14.36 4.09 -2.86
C HIS A 135 14.19 3.47 -4.25
N GLN A 136 14.55 4.18 -5.31
CA GLN A 136 14.35 3.75 -6.70
C GLN A 136 12.89 3.33 -6.95
N ALA A 137 11.95 4.13 -6.45
CA ALA A 137 10.54 3.85 -6.51
C ALA A 137 10.00 3.93 -7.95
N GLN A 138 9.00 3.11 -8.26
CA GLN A 138 8.31 3.11 -9.54
C GLN A 138 7.10 4.06 -9.55
N ILE A 139 6.51 4.29 -8.38
CA ILE A 139 5.28 5.08 -8.21
C ILE A 139 5.42 6.03 -7.04
N ILE A 140 4.92 7.25 -7.21
CA ILE A 140 4.64 8.22 -6.14
C ILE A 140 3.13 8.33 -6.00
N CYS A 141 2.60 8.07 -4.80
CA CYS A 141 1.20 8.23 -4.46
C CYS A 141 1.00 9.46 -3.58
N CYS A 142 0.21 10.41 -4.05
CA CYS A 142 -0.14 11.63 -3.33
C CYS A 142 -1.61 11.57 -2.88
N SER A 143 -1.86 11.88 -1.61
CA SER A 143 -3.21 12.02 -1.05
C SER A 143 -3.48 13.47 -0.65
N ALA A 144 -4.69 13.98 -0.95
CA ALA A 144 -5.19 15.25 -0.47
C ALA A 144 -6.67 15.15 -0.14
N LEU A 145 -7.10 15.75 0.97
CA LEU A 145 -8.51 15.78 1.37
C LEU A 145 -9.12 17.17 1.27
N LEU A 146 -8.30 18.20 1.10
CA LEU A 146 -8.72 19.60 1.00
C LEU A 146 -8.52 20.11 -0.44
N THR A 147 -9.49 20.85 -0.95
CA THR A 147 -9.36 21.53 -2.26
C THR A 147 -8.19 22.52 -2.27
N THR A 148 -7.88 23.11 -1.12
CA THR A 148 -6.78 24.07 -0.95
C THR A 148 -5.39 23.40 -1.00
N THR A 149 -5.30 22.09 -0.77
CA THR A 149 -4.03 21.34 -0.80
C THR A 149 -3.83 20.58 -2.13
N MET A 150 -4.86 20.45 -2.96
CA MET A 150 -4.74 19.81 -4.29
C MET A 150 -3.62 20.37 -5.17
N PRO A 151 -3.35 21.71 -5.21
CA PRO A 151 -2.25 22.26 -6.00
C PRO A 151 -0.87 21.70 -5.66
N GLU A 152 -0.67 21.17 -4.46
CA GLU A 152 0.58 20.54 -4.07
C GLU A 152 0.86 19.25 -4.85
N MET A 153 -0.19 18.55 -5.32
CA MET A 153 -0.05 17.39 -6.21
C MET A 153 0.56 17.77 -7.55
N LYS A 154 0.15 18.92 -8.10
CA LYS A 154 0.73 19.46 -9.34
C LYS A 154 2.22 19.74 -9.19
N LYS A 155 2.65 20.26 -8.04
CA LYS A 155 4.08 20.49 -7.77
C LYS A 155 4.89 19.20 -7.82
N VAL A 156 4.34 18.08 -7.32
CA VAL A 156 4.98 16.76 -7.41
C VAL A 156 5.12 16.34 -8.89
N VAL A 157 4.05 16.44 -9.67
CA VAL A 157 4.07 16.09 -11.09
C VAL A 157 5.09 16.94 -11.86
N ASP A 158 5.11 18.25 -11.61
CA ASP A 158 6.02 19.17 -12.26
C ASP A 158 7.50 18.87 -11.92
N LEU A 159 7.80 18.54 -10.65
CA LEU A 159 9.15 18.16 -10.24
C LEU A 159 9.61 16.83 -10.87
N VAL A 160 8.72 15.85 -10.94
CA VAL A 160 9.02 14.57 -11.62
C VAL A 160 9.37 14.81 -13.09
N ALA A 161 8.62 15.64 -13.78
CA ALA A 161 8.88 16.00 -15.16
C ALA A 161 10.19 16.82 -15.31
N GLN A 162 10.40 17.80 -14.44
CA GLN A 162 11.58 18.68 -14.47
C GLN A 162 12.88 17.92 -14.24
N GLU A 163 12.86 16.92 -13.38
CA GLU A 163 14.03 16.09 -13.06
C GLU A 163 14.14 14.84 -13.94
N HIS A 164 13.27 14.68 -14.93
CA HIS A 164 13.24 13.56 -15.87
C HIS A 164 13.22 12.18 -15.18
N LEU A 165 12.47 12.05 -14.07
CA LEU A 165 12.37 10.81 -13.34
C LEU A 165 11.46 9.81 -14.06
N ASN A 166 11.89 8.56 -14.13
CA ASN A 166 11.08 7.46 -14.63
C ASN A 166 10.17 6.91 -13.51
N VAL A 167 9.27 7.75 -13.00
CA VAL A 167 8.33 7.47 -11.91
C VAL A 167 6.94 7.87 -12.35
N LYS A 168 5.95 7.02 -12.07
CA LYS A 168 4.53 7.35 -12.28
C LYS A 168 3.97 8.04 -11.06
N VAL A 169 3.07 8.99 -11.27
CA VAL A 169 2.39 9.71 -10.19
C VAL A 169 0.92 9.30 -10.15
N MET A 170 0.50 8.78 -9.02
CA MET A 170 -0.88 8.44 -8.71
C MET A 170 -1.44 9.43 -7.68
N ILE A 171 -2.64 9.91 -7.89
CA ILE A 171 -3.32 10.85 -7.00
C ILE A 171 -4.65 10.29 -6.53
N GLY A 172 -5.04 10.65 -5.32
CA GLY A 172 -6.31 10.25 -4.71
C GLY A 172 -6.71 11.16 -3.56
N GLY A 173 -7.94 11.01 -3.12
CA GLY A 173 -8.54 11.79 -2.05
C GLY A 173 -9.92 12.31 -2.44
N ALA A 174 -10.76 12.62 -1.44
CA ALA A 174 -12.16 12.96 -1.65
C ALA A 174 -12.44 14.10 -2.68
N PRO A 175 -11.68 15.22 -2.70
CA PRO A 175 -11.90 16.28 -3.68
C PRO A 175 -11.26 16.01 -5.05
N VAL A 176 -10.44 14.97 -5.17
CA VAL A 176 -9.70 14.64 -6.40
C VAL A 176 -10.58 13.82 -7.34
N ASN A 177 -10.44 14.06 -8.62
CA ASN A 177 -11.15 13.34 -9.68
C ASN A 177 -10.26 13.10 -10.91
N GLN A 178 -10.78 12.34 -11.88
CA GLN A 178 -10.04 12.02 -13.09
C GLN A 178 -9.73 13.27 -13.92
N ASP A 179 -10.63 14.25 -13.96
CA ASP A 179 -10.42 15.49 -14.70
C ASP A 179 -9.22 16.28 -14.14
N TYR A 180 -9.11 16.35 -12.82
CA TYR A 180 -7.96 16.96 -12.16
C TYR A 180 -6.65 16.20 -12.42
N CYS A 181 -6.70 14.87 -12.39
CA CYS A 181 -5.57 14.03 -12.78
C CYS A 181 -5.05 14.37 -14.18
N ASN A 182 -5.97 14.47 -15.13
CA ASN A 182 -5.64 14.83 -16.53
C ASN A 182 -5.10 16.25 -16.62
N GLU A 183 -5.70 17.20 -15.90
CA GLU A 183 -5.31 18.62 -15.90
C GLU A 183 -3.88 18.83 -15.44
N ILE A 184 -3.47 18.17 -14.36
CA ILE A 184 -2.11 18.31 -13.82
C ILE A 184 -1.07 17.39 -14.47
N GLY A 185 -1.50 16.47 -15.32
CA GLY A 185 -0.63 15.51 -15.99
C GLY A 185 -0.17 14.35 -15.11
N ALA A 186 -0.91 14.02 -14.04
CA ALA A 186 -0.68 12.79 -13.27
C ALA A 186 -1.02 11.56 -14.11
N ASP A 187 -0.39 10.44 -13.80
CA ASP A 187 -0.54 9.21 -14.59
C ASP A 187 -1.78 8.41 -14.21
N TYR A 188 -2.13 8.39 -12.93
CA TYR A 188 -3.23 7.59 -12.40
C TYR A 188 -4.05 8.35 -11.35
N TYR A 189 -5.34 8.08 -11.36
CA TYR A 189 -6.28 8.50 -10.32
C TYR A 189 -6.99 7.29 -9.73
N THR A 190 -7.19 7.30 -8.42
CA THR A 190 -8.00 6.30 -7.72
C THR A 190 -9.09 6.99 -6.90
N ASP A 191 -10.32 6.53 -7.03
CA ASP A 191 -11.47 7.05 -6.28
C ASP A 191 -11.60 6.41 -4.88
N ASP A 192 -10.95 5.27 -4.66
CA ASP A 192 -10.86 4.60 -3.36
C ASP A 192 -9.56 3.79 -3.21
N ALA A 193 -9.30 3.33 -1.98
CA ALA A 193 -8.09 2.58 -1.66
C ALA A 193 -7.99 1.23 -2.40
N THR A 194 -9.12 0.61 -2.75
CA THR A 194 -9.13 -0.71 -3.41
C THR A 194 -8.74 -0.65 -4.87
N ARG A 195 -8.81 0.52 -5.50
CA ARG A 195 -8.40 0.76 -6.88
C ARG A 195 -6.96 1.24 -7.02
N SER A 196 -6.26 1.41 -5.92
CA SER A 196 -4.83 1.76 -5.90
C SER A 196 -3.92 0.58 -6.28
N GLU A 197 -4.49 -0.61 -6.45
CA GLU A 197 -3.79 -1.86 -6.73
C GLU A 197 -3.19 -1.92 -8.15
#